data_9539cb16733aa1334adab1eb1b420fa9
#
_entry.id   9539cb16733aa1334adab1eb1b420fa9
#
_cell.length_a   1.000
_cell.length_b   1.000
_cell.length_c   1.000
_cell.angle_alpha   90.00
_cell.angle_beta   90.00
_cell.angle_gamma   90.00
#
_symmetry.space_group_name_H-M   'P 1'
#
loop_
_entity.id
_entity.type
_entity.pdbx_description
1 polymer ?
#
loop_
_entity_poly.entity_id
_entity_poly.type
_entity_poly.pdbx_seq_one_letter_code
_entity_poly.pdbx_strand_id
1 'polypeptide(L)'
;MITRRDIVVATVAAGLTLFIGSLARSETSVMGSSVFDWNVISVKQTKTGAVRQFFRAPTATLDELECHVTTLNPGESPHPPHRHPDEELIIVKEGTVEALVNGEMKRVGPGSVIFQASNQVHGLRNVGNGPATYHVIRWNSPGMLKSKPKQ
;
A
#
# COMPACT_ATOMS: atom_id res chain seq x y z
N MET A 1 34.91 18.34 -52.38
CA MET A 1 34.82 16.86 -52.62
C MET A 1 34.62 16.20 -51.27
N ILE A 2 33.44 15.68 -51.00
CA ILE A 2 33.13 15.00 -49.71
C ILE A 2 33.74 13.59 -49.82
N THR A 3 34.57 13.22 -48.85
CA THR A 3 35.26 11.93 -48.86
C THR A 3 34.38 10.86 -48.18
N ARG A 4 34.63 9.57 -48.54
CA ARG A 4 33.92 8.44 -47.88
C ARG A 4 34.06 8.44 -46.34
N ARG A 5 35.14 9.01 -45.82
CA ARG A 5 35.41 9.18 -44.39
C ARG A 5 34.44 10.18 -43.75
N ASP A 6 34.12 11.26 -44.47
CA ASP A 6 33.23 12.32 -43.94
C ASP A 6 31.79 11.81 -43.83
N ILE A 7 31.37 10.91 -44.73
CA ILE A 7 30.05 10.25 -44.70
C ILE A 7 29.94 9.30 -43.53
N VAL A 8 30.99 8.53 -43.21
CA VAL A 8 31.00 7.59 -42.08
C VAL A 8 30.93 8.33 -40.73
N VAL A 9 31.67 9.45 -40.61
CA VAL A 9 31.66 10.27 -39.40
C VAL A 9 30.29 10.94 -39.20
N ALA A 10 29.64 11.41 -40.26
CA ALA A 10 28.30 11.99 -40.18
C ALA A 10 27.24 10.95 -39.79
N THR A 11 27.36 9.71 -40.28
CA THR A 11 26.40 8.63 -39.95
C THR A 11 26.55 8.15 -38.47
N VAL A 12 27.77 8.11 -37.93
CA VAL A 12 28.02 7.75 -36.54
C VAL A 12 27.55 8.85 -35.58
N ALA A 13 27.76 10.13 -35.95
CA ALA A 13 27.27 11.27 -35.15
C ALA A 13 25.73 11.33 -35.11
N ALA A 14 25.05 11.07 -36.22
CA ALA A 14 23.59 11.03 -36.29
C ALA A 14 22.99 9.83 -35.52
N GLY A 15 23.69 8.68 -35.52
CA GLY A 15 23.28 7.49 -34.77
C GLY A 15 23.38 7.66 -33.23
N LEU A 16 24.37 8.44 -32.75
CA LEU A 16 24.56 8.69 -31.31
C LEU A 16 23.58 9.72 -30.76
N THR A 17 23.09 10.64 -31.60
CA THR A 17 22.12 11.68 -31.17
C THR A 17 20.69 11.16 -31.05
N LEU A 18 20.37 10.05 -31.71
CA LEU A 18 19.02 9.44 -31.65
C LEU A 18 18.81 8.48 -30.46
N PHE A 19 19.86 8.14 -29.70
CA PHE A 19 19.76 7.23 -28.55
C PHE A 19 19.75 7.94 -27.19
N ILE A 20 19.73 9.28 -27.15
CA ILE A 20 19.44 10.07 -25.96
C ILE A 20 17.94 10.42 -25.97
N GLY A 21 17.12 9.47 -26.40
CA GLY A 21 15.69 9.56 -26.45
C GLY A 21 15.06 8.82 -25.26
N SER A 22 14.61 9.57 -24.28
CA SER A 22 13.47 9.19 -23.45
C SER A 22 13.73 8.03 -22.49
N LEU A 23 14.55 8.22 -21.48
CA LEU A 23 14.18 7.73 -20.16
C LEU A 23 12.96 8.58 -19.71
N ALA A 24 11.81 8.28 -20.28
CA ALA A 24 10.53 8.75 -19.73
C ALA A 24 10.47 8.17 -18.33
N ARG A 25 10.86 8.97 -17.34
CA ARG A 25 10.57 8.74 -15.95
C ARG A 25 9.04 8.66 -15.92
N SER A 26 8.49 7.47 -15.75
CA SER A 26 7.07 7.30 -15.48
C SER A 26 6.81 8.15 -14.25
N GLU A 27 6.28 9.35 -14.44
CA GLU A 27 5.75 10.14 -13.34
C GLU A 27 4.65 9.28 -12.76
N THR A 28 4.85 8.78 -11.55
CA THR A 28 3.79 8.10 -10.79
C THR A 28 2.68 9.13 -10.62
N SER A 29 1.59 8.95 -11.34
CA SER A 29 0.48 9.91 -11.31
C SER A 29 -0.05 9.98 -9.87
N VAL A 30 -0.08 11.19 -9.34
CA VAL A 30 -0.65 11.50 -8.04
C VAL A 30 -2.16 11.22 -8.08
N MET A 31 -2.67 10.48 -7.11
CA MET A 31 -4.10 10.17 -7.02
C MET A 31 -4.90 11.45 -6.73
N GLY A 32 -5.85 11.75 -7.62
CA GLY A 32 -6.83 12.82 -7.46
C GLY A 32 -8.07 12.36 -6.69
N SER A 33 -9.03 13.28 -6.52
CA SER A 33 -10.33 12.95 -5.91
C SER A 33 -11.03 11.84 -6.69
N SER A 34 -11.44 10.77 -5.99
CA SER A 34 -11.99 9.56 -6.62
C SER A 34 -13.05 8.91 -5.73
N VAL A 35 -13.96 8.18 -6.37
CA VAL A 35 -14.95 7.32 -5.71
C VAL A 35 -14.63 5.87 -6.02
N PHE A 36 -14.60 5.02 -5.00
CA PHE A 36 -14.34 3.59 -5.11
C PHE A 36 -15.58 2.84 -4.64
N ASP A 37 -16.40 2.37 -5.60
CA ASP A 37 -17.63 1.64 -5.29
C ASP A 37 -17.30 0.22 -4.81
N TRP A 38 -17.80 -0.12 -3.62
CA TRP A 38 -17.68 -1.42 -2.99
C TRP A 38 -18.08 -2.59 -3.90
N ASN A 39 -19.13 -2.39 -4.71
CA ASN A 39 -19.74 -3.46 -5.50
C ASN A 39 -18.91 -3.85 -6.73
N VAL A 40 -18.03 -2.95 -7.20
CA VAL A 40 -17.19 -3.19 -8.38
C VAL A 40 -15.74 -3.56 -8.02
N ILE A 41 -15.34 -3.42 -6.74
CA ILE A 41 -14.00 -3.79 -6.29
C ILE A 41 -13.86 -5.31 -6.23
N SER A 42 -12.89 -5.85 -6.95
CA SER A 42 -12.61 -7.29 -6.97
C SER A 42 -12.26 -7.83 -5.59
N VAL A 43 -12.78 -9.01 -5.28
CA VAL A 43 -12.48 -9.75 -4.04
C VAL A 43 -11.38 -10.76 -4.32
N LYS A 44 -10.29 -10.68 -3.55
CA LYS A 44 -9.23 -11.68 -3.53
C LYS A 44 -9.43 -12.59 -2.32
N GLN A 45 -9.67 -13.88 -2.55
CA GLN A 45 -9.70 -14.88 -1.49
C GLN A 45 -8.29 -15.12 -0.94
N THR A 46 -8.18 -15.33 0.36
CA THR A 46 -6.95 -15.66 1.08
C THR A 46 -7.16 -16.91 1.93
N LYS A 47 -6.12 -17.45 2.54
CA LYS A 47 -6.25 -18.59 3.47
C LYS A 47 -7.08 -18.26 4.71
N THR A 48 -7.04 -17.01 5.15
CA THR A 48 -7.67 -16.54 6.41
C THR A 48 -8.98 -15.78 6.18
N GLY A 49 -9.43 -15.63 4.91
CA GLY A 49 -10.64 -14.91 4.55
C GLY A 49 -10.57 -14.25 3.18
N ALA A 50 -10.78 -12.93 3.09
CA ALA A 50 -10.82 -12.21 1.83
C ALA A 50 -10.31 -10.77 1.97
N VAL A 51 -9.82 -10.20 0.86
CA VAL A 51 -9.34 -8.80 0.78
C VAL A 51 -9.93 -8.11 -0.44
N ARG A 52 -10.30 -6.83 -0.28
CA ARG A 52 -10.63 -5.88 -1.36
C ARG A 52 -9.65 -4.71 -1.29
N GLN A 53 -8.85 -4.52 -2.31
CA GLN A 53 -7.94 -3.37 -2.45
C GLN A 53 -8.69 -2.24 -3.15
N PHE A 54 -8.89 -1.11 -2.48
CA PHE A 54 -9.50 0.07 -3.09
C PHE A 54 -8.47 0.87 -3.88
N PHE A 55 -7.38 1.27 -3.22
CA PHE A 55 -6.29 1.98 -3.87
C PHE A 55 -4.98 1.82 -3.08
N ARG A 56 -3.88 2.07 -3.79
CA ARG A 56 -2.56 2.27 -3.25
C ARG A 56 -1.79 3.16 -4.21
N ALA A 57 -1.58 4.42 -3.82
CA ALA A 57 -1.01 5.43 -4.70
C ALA A 57 -0.40 6.60 -3.91
N PRO A 58 0.54 7.37 -4.49
CA PRO A 58 0.94 8.65 -3.96
C PRO A 58 -0.20 9.66 -4.03
N THR A 59 -0.20 10.62 -3.10
CA THR A 59 -1.12 11.76 -3.08
C THR A 59 -0.34 13.07 -3.12
N ALA A 60 -1.02 14.20 -3.17
CA ALA A 60 -0.36 15.51 -3.15
C ALA A 60 0.50 15.75 -1.88
N THR A 61 0.21 15.04 -0.78
CA THR A 61 0.86 15.26 0.53
C THR A 61 1.51 14.01 1.12
N LEU A 62 1.28 12.85 0.54
CA LEU A 62 1.80 11.56 1.01
C LEU A 62 2.56 10.83 -0.09
N ASP A 63 3.66 10.20 0.26
CA ASP A 63 4.42 9.32 -0.64
C ASP A 63 3.59 8.10 -1.05
N GLU A 64 2.74 7.62 -0.14
CA GLU A 64 1.77 6.56 -0.40
C GLU A 64 0.57 6.70 0.54
N LEU A 65 -0.63 6.52 0.00
CA LEU A 65 -1.86 6.27 0.72
C LEU A 65 -2.46 4.97 0.21
N GLU A 66 -2.75 4.05 1.12
CA GLU A 66 -3.38 2.76 0.81
C GLU A 66 -4.71 2.64 1.56
N CYS A 67 -5.72 2.09 0.89
CA CYS A 67 -6.95 1.64 1.54
C CYS A 67 -7.36 0.28 1.01
N HIS A 68 -7.57 -0.66 1.93
CA HIS A 68 -8.17 -1.95 1.63
C HIS A 68 -9.15 -2.38 2.72
N VAL A 69 -9.94 -3.40 2.44
CA VAL A 69 -10.81 -4.05 3.41
C VAL A 69 -10.41 -5.50 3.53
N THR A 70 -10.25 -5.95 4.76
CA THR A 70 -10.02 -7.36 5.09
C THR A 70 -11.28 -7.92 5.75
N THR A 71 -11.67 -9.13 5.34
CA THR A 71 -12.65 -9.96 6.03
C THR A 71 -11.93 -11.21 6.52
N LEU A 72 -11.96 -11.46 7.83
CA LEU A 72 -11.34 -12.64 8.45
C LEU A 72 -12.39 -13.67 8.83
N ASN A 73 -12.10 -14.93 8.58
CA ASN A 73 -12.83 -16.05 9.15
C ASN A 73 -12.73 -16.06 10.69
N PRO A 74 -13.67 -16.70 11.41
CA PRO A 74 -13.59 -16.84 12.86
C PRO A 74 -12.27 -17.48 13.31
N GLY A 75 -11.65 -16.88 14.34
CA GLY A 75 -10.39 -17.33 14.90
C GLY A 75 -9.12 -16.97 14.13
N GLU A 76 -9.24 -16.41 12.93
CA GLU A 76 -8.10 -16.12 12.05
C GLU A 76 -7.47 -14.74 12.30
N SER A 77 -6.21 -14.64 11.90
CA SER A 77 -5.42 -13.41 11.83
C SER A 77 -4.91 -13.23 10.40
N PRO A 78 -4.76 -12.00 9.87
CA PRO A 78 -4.27 -11.80 8.50
C PRO A 78 -2.80 -12.25 8.35
N HIS A 79 -2.02 -12.07 9.40
CA HIS A 79 -0.61 -12.43 9.55
C HIS A 79 -0.21 -12.42 11.04
N PRO A 80 0.95 -12.97 11.42
CA PRO A 80 1.49 -12.82 12.78
C PRO A 80 1.72 -11.35 13.16
N PRO A 81 1.77 -11.02 14.47
CA PRO A 81 2.16 -9.69 14.91
C PRO A 81 3.49 -9.23 14.28
N HIS A 82 3.53 -7.99 13.84
CA HIS A 82 4.67 -7.41 13.12
C HIS A 82 4.77 -5.91 13.38
N ARG A 83 5.72 -5.25 12.73
CA ARG A 83 5.90 -3.79 12.74
C ARG A 83 6.37 -3.31 11.36
N HIS A 84 5.98 -2.11 11.01
CA HIS A 84 6.43 -1.41 9.79
C HIS A 84 6.49 0.10 10.03
N PRO A 85 7.21 0.87 9.16
CA PRO A 85 7.33 2.32 9.31
C PRO A 85 6.03 3.08 9.10
N ASP A 86 5.12 2.53 8.31
CA ASP A 86 3.84 3.15 7.98
C ASP A 86 2.98 3.29 9.24
N GLU A 87 2.22 4.37 9.35
CA GLU A 87 1.10 4.45 10.29
C GLU A 87 -0.12 3.80 9.67
N GLU A 88 -0.97 3.22 10.52
CA GLU A 88 -2.13 2.47 10.08
C GLU A 88 -3.35 2.79 10.94
N LEU A 89 -4.49 3.04 10.29
CA LEU A 89 -5.78 3.21 10.90
C LEU A 89 -6.69 2.04 10.49
N ILE A 90 -7.26 1.35 11.48
CA ILE A 90 -8.22 0.28 11.25
C ILE A 90 -9.59 0.73 11.74
N ILE A 91 -10.62 0.57 10.92
CA ILE A 91 -12.01 0.85 11.27
C ILE A 91 -12.80 -0.45 11.18
N VAL A 92 -13.29 -0.93 12.31
CA VAL A 92 -14.08 -2.17 12.36
C VAL A 92 -15.47 -1.91 11.81
N LYS A 93 -15.82 -2.61 10.72
CA LYS A 93 -17.14 -2.54 10.07
C LYS A 93 -18.10 -3.57 10.65
N GLU A 94 -17.62 -4.79 10.88
CA GLU A 94 -18.44 -5.93 11.29
C GLU A 94 -17.61 -6.94 12.10
N GLY A 95 -18.27 -7.67 13.01
CA GLY A 95 -17.62 -8.70 13.80
C GLY A 95 -16.93 -8.16 15.05
N THR A 96 -16.18 -9.02 15.72
CA THR A 96 -15.42 -8.70 16.94
C THR A 96 -13.97 -9.08 16.76
N VAL A 97 -13.07 -8.14 16.97
CA VAL A 97 -11.63 -8.36 16.84
C VAL A 97 -10.89 -8.07 18.14
N GLU A 98 -9.75 -8.72 18.31
CA GLU A 98 -8.72 -8.35 19.28
C GLU A 98 -7.54 -7.73 18.55
N ALA A 99 -7.15 -6.53 18.97
CA ALA A 99 -5.98 -5.81 18.46
C ALA A 99 -4.87 -5.79 19.50
N LEU A 100 -3.64 -6.11 19.08
CA LEU A 100 -2.44 -5.92 19.89
C LEU A 100 -2.00 -4.45 19.78
N VAL A 101 -2.12 -3.72 20.90
CA VAL A 101 -1.74 -2.30 21.00
C VAL A 101 -0.92 -2.08 22.26
N ASN A 102 0.29 -1.53 22.11
CA ASN A 102 1.22 -1.29 23.23
C ASN A 102 1.47 -2.52 24.12
N GLY A 103 1.55 -3.71 23.50
CA GLY A 103 1.80 -4.98 24.19
C GLY A 103 0.55 -5.60 24.85
N GLU A 104 -0.63 -4.97 24.76
CA GLU A 104 -1.88 -5.46 25.31
C GLU A 104 -2.90 -5.82 24.23
N MET A 105 -3.68 -6.88 24.47
CA MET A 105 -4.80 -7.24 23.61
C MET A 105 -6.04 -6.44 23.99
N LYS A 106 -6.60 -5.72 23.03
CA LYS A 106 -7.82 -4.91 23.19
C LYS A 106 -8.93 -5.48 22.31
N ARG A 107 -10.05 -5.91 22.92
CA ARG A 107 -11.22 -6.40 22.19
C ARG A 107 -12.12 -5.24 21.82
N VAL A 108 -12.50 -5.15 20.54
CA VAL A 108 -13.36 -4.09 19.99
C VAL A 108 -14.33 -4.65 18.94
N GLY A 109 -15.44 -3.95 18.76
CA GLY A 109 -16.51 -4.28 17.81
C GLY A 109 -16.77 -3.20 16.77
N PRO A 110 -17.89 -3.31 16.02
CA PRO A 110 -18.23 -2.39 14.93
C PRO A 110 -18.26 -0.92 15.35
N GLY A 111 -17.76 -0.04 14.48
CA GLY A 111 -17.61 1.39 14.72
C GLY A 111 -16.35 1.79 15.47
N SER A 112 -15.59 0.81 16.02
CA SER A 112 -14.34 1.10 16.71
C SER A 112 -13.24 1.45 15.73
N VAL A 113 -12.33 2.33 16.19
CA VAL A 113 -11.13 2.76 15.47
C VAL A 113 -9.90 2.32 16.25
N ILE A 114 -8.93 1.72 15.56
CA ILE A 114 -7.65 1.29 16.09
C ILE A 114 -6.57 2.07 15.34
N PHE A 115 -5.68 2.76 16.04
CA PHE A 115 -4.52 3.42 15.47
C PHE A 115 -3.26 2.65 15.82
N GLN A 116 -2.47 2.31 14.80
CA GLN A 116 -1.18 1.65 14.90
C GLN A 116 -0.08 2.64 14.54
N ALA A 117 0.70 3.05 15.53
CA ALA A 117 1.78 4.00 15.33
C ALA A 117 2.96 3.36 14.60
N SER A 118 3.72 4.19 13.88
CA SER A 118 4.94 3.79 13.16
C SER A 118 5.88 2.94 14.03
N ASN A 119 6.36 1.83 13.48
CA ASN A 119 7.32 0.91 14.10
C ASN A 119 6.89 0.26 15.43
N GLN A 120 5.64 0.41 15.85
CA GLN A 120 5.09 -0.31 17.00
C GLN A 120 4.66 -1.73 16.59
N VAL A 121 4.93 -2.72 17.46
CA VAL A 121 4.45 -4.08 17.24
C VAL A 121 2.94 -4.11 17.36
N HIS A 122 2.28 -4.61 16.35
CA HIS A 122 0.83 -4.70 16.29
C HIS A 122 0.35 -5.97 15.60
N GLY A 123 -0.93 -6.28 15.74
CA GLY A 123 -1.60 -7.43 15.13
C GLY A 123 -3.09 -7.36 15.38
N LEU A 124 -3.84 -8.19 14.67
CA LEU A 124 -5.29 -8.27 14.79
C LEU A 124 -5.75 -9.71 14.61
N ARG A 125 -6.77 -10.11 15.35
CA ARG A 125 -7.40 -11.42 15.27
C ARG A 125 -8.92 -11.28 15.33
N ASN A 126 -9.63 -12.05 14.53
CA ASN A 126 -11.08 -12.24 14.69
C ASN A 126 -11.35 -13.17 15.87
N VAL A 127 -12.02 -12.66 16.90
CA VAL A 127 -12.40 -13.43 18.12
C VAL A 127 -13.92 -13.62 18.24
N GLY A 128 -14.66 -13.23 17.19
CA GLY A 128 -16.10 -13.48 17.08
C GLY A 128 -16.40 -14.87 16.53
N ASN A 129 -17.69 -15.25 16.57
CA ASN A 129 -18.20 -16.51 16.04
C ASN A 129 -18.53 -16.45 14.54
N GLY A 130 -18.57 -15.25 13.96
CA GLY A 130 -18.79 -14.98 12.54
C GLY A 130 -17.60 -14.26 11.91
N PRO A 131 -17.67 -13.92 10.62
CA PRO A 131 -16.66 -13.12 9.94
C PRO A 131 -16.47 -11.76 10.62
N ALA A 132 -15.24 -11.24 10.59
CA ALA A 132 -14.94 -9.86 11.00
C ALA A 132 -14.41 -9.09 9.79
N THR A 133 -15.02 -7.94 9.51
CA THR A 133 -14.69 -7.08 8.37
C THR A 133 -14.24 -5.71 8.87
N TYR A 134 -13.12 -5.22 8.38
CA TYR A 134 -12.55 -3.93 8.76
C TYR A 134 -11.81 -3.27 7.60
N HIS A 135 -11.84 -1.93 7.58
CA HIS A 135 -11.02 -1.12 6.70
C HIS A 135 -9.64 -0.94 7.30
N VAL A 136 -8.64 -0.99 6.45
CA VAL A 136 -7.25 -0.62 6.76
C VAL A 136 -6.89 0.56 5.89
N ILE A 137 -6.46 1.64 6.52
CA ILE A 137 -5.97 2.85 5.87
C ILE A 137 -4.53 3.04 6.34
N ARG A 138 -3.58 2.97 5.41
CA ARG A 138 -2.16 3.05 5.72
C ARG A 138 -1.50 4.15 4.90
N TRP A 139 -0.57 4.87 5.48
CA TRP A 139 0.10 5.98 4.79
C TRP A 139 1.56 6.15 5.17
N ASN A 140 2.28 6.73 4.22
CA ASN A 140 3.65 7.19 4.36
C ASN A 140 3.73 8.68 4.08
N SER A 141 4.34 9.44 4.98
CA SER A 141 4.68 10.84 4.75
C SER A 141 5.98 10.98 3.95
N PRO A 142 6.24 12.15 3.31
CA PRO A 142 7.48 12.42 2.61
C PRO A 142 8.70 12.20 3.51
N GLY A 143 9.65 11.40 3.03
CA GLY A 143 10.89 11.08 3.74
C GLY A 143 10.81 9.89 4.70
N MET A 144 9.63 9.36 5.02
CA MET A 144 9.46 8.21 5.93
C MET A 144 10.13 6.94 5.38
N LEU A 145 10.05 6.70 4.08
CA LEU A 145 10.70 5.55 3.43
C LEU A 145 12.24 5.62 3.47
N LYS A 146 12.80 6.82 3.66
CA LYS A 146 14.26 7.03 3.80
C LYS A 146 14.76 6.65 5.18
N SER A 147 13.89 6.57 6.18
CA SER A 147 14.20 6.25 7.58
C SER A 147 14.04 4.77 7.91
N LYS A 148 13.84 3.88 6.92
CA LYS A 148 13.73 2.43 7.18
C LYS A 148 14.99 1.94 7.89
N PRO A 149 14.86 1.27 9.06
CA PRO A 149 15.99 0.58 9.65
C PRO A 149 16.50 -0.44 8.63
N LYS A 150 17.80 -0.48 8.40
CA LYS A 150 18.42 -1.61 7.68
C LYS A 150 18.10 -2.87 8.47
N GLN A 151 17.42 -3.79 7.82
CA GLN A 151 17.16 -5.14 8.34
C GLN A 151 18.47 -5.89 8.42
#